data_87f5c8a7bc7bc6fb3be7a8e1d1d4c338
#
_entry.id   87f5c8a7bc7bc6fb3be7a8e1d1d4c338
#
_cell.length_a   1.000
_cell.length_b   1.000
_cell.length_c   1.000
_cell.angle_alpha   90.00
_cell.angle_beta   90.00
_cell.angle_gamma   90.00
#
_symmetry.space_group_name_H-M   'P 1'
#
loop_
_entity.id
_entity.type
_entity.pdbx_description
1 polymer ?
#
loop_
_entity_poly.entity_id
_entity_poly.type
_entity_poly.pdbx_seq_one_letter_code
_entity_poly.pdbx_strand_id
1 'polypeptide(L)'
;VCSGKVYYDLAKKREEKGLTSLTIAGDDAQALAQGQAIAAGVAFARELGNLTPNICNPAYLAQQAQEFTGRFGNTSCEVLDREQMRELGMGSLLGVAQGSANPPKLIVMQYRNGGDAKPYVLVGKGITFDTGGINLKTQGGIEEMKYDMCGAASVMGAFVAAVGMHLPINLVVIVPAVENMPDADSYRPSDVLTSMSGKTIEVGNTDAEGRLILCDALTYAQRFEPQATVDVATLTGACVIALGKYEHGLM
;
A
#
# COMPACT_ATOMS: atom_id res chain seq x y z
N VAL A 1 14.22 15.88 8.86
CA VAL A 1 14.83 16.44 7.66
C VAL A 1 14.40 15.59 6.49
N CYS A 2 13.38 16.05 5.77
CA CYS A 2 12.96 15.37 4.55
C CYS A 2 14.10 15.47 3.53
N SER A 3 14.65 14.34 3.11
CA SER A 3 15.64 14.32 2.05
C SER A 3 15.03 14.95 0.80
N GLY A 4 15.69 15.95 0.25
CA GLY A 4 15.29 16.56 -1.02
C GLY A 4 15.58 15.71 -2.25
N LYS A 5 15.73 14.39 -2.11
CA LYS A 5 15.88 13.49 -3.26
C LYS A 5 14.59 13.53 -4.06
N VAL A 6 14.70 13.98 -5.28
CA VAL A 6 13.63 13.97 -6.27
C VAL A 6 13.77 12.68 -7.06
N TYR A 7 12.77 11.88 -6.99
CA TYR A 7 12.65 10.51 -7.45
C TYR A 7 12.41 10.39 -8.94
N TYR A 8 13.28 10.89 -9.79
CA TYR A 8 13.13 10.74 -11.22
C TYR A 8 14.48 10.70 -11.93
N ASP A 9 15.34 9.78 -11.52
CA ASP A 9 16.60 9.53 -12.22
C ASP A 9 16.45 8.63 -13.45
N LEU A 10 15.28 8.04 -13.65
CA LEU A 10 15.03 7.13 -14.77
C LEU A 10 14.99 7.83 -16.13
N ALA A 11 14.71 9.14 -16.17
CA ALA A 11 14.58 9.88 -17.42
C ALA A 11 15.58 11.04 -17.60
N LYS A 12 16.27 11.49 -16.56
CA LYS A 12 17.26 12.58 -16.64
C LYS A 12 18.38 12.38 -15.62
N LYS A 13 19.64 12.36 -16.07
CA LYS A 13 20.79 12.59 -15.19
C LYS A 13 20.61 13.97 -14.54
N ARG A 14 20.29 14.00 -13.24
CA ARG A 14 20.36 15.23 -12.45
C ARG A 14 21.69 15.27 -11.73
N GLU A 15 22.35 16.42 -11.78
CA GLU A 15 23.44 16.73 -10.85
C GLU A 15 22.85 16.69 -9.42
N GLU A 16 23.45 15.91 -8.55
CA GLU A 16 23.07 15.85 -7.12
C GLU A 16 23.40 17.20 -6.47
N LYS A 17 22.44 18.12 -6.49
CA LYS A 17 22.47 19.32 -5.67
C LYS A 17 21.69 19.05 -4.39
N GLY A 18 22.35 18.55 -3.36
CA GLY A 18 21.73 18.25 -2.07
C GLY A 18 22.67 18.58 -0.92
N LEU A 19 22.10 18.68 0.28
CA LEU A 19 22.89 18.74 1.52
C LEU A 19 23.71 17.45 1.64
N THR A 20 25.03 17.61 1.72
CA THR A 20 25.95 16.48 1.91
C THR A 20 26.14 16.13 3.39
N SER A 21 25.86 17.09 4.27
CA SER A 21 25.89 16.90 5.73
C SER A 21 24.93 17.86 6.43
N LEU A 22 24.39 17.43 7.55
CA LEU A 22 23.60 18.26 8.46
C LEU A 22 24.09 18.01 9.88
N THR A 23 24.52 19.07 10.54
CA THR A 23 24.89 19.02 11.97
C THR A 23 23.74 19.57 12.79
N ILE A 24 23.26 18.78 13.74
CA ILE A 24 22.20 19.18 14.69
C ILE A 24 22.87 19.42 16.03
N ALA A 25 22.73 20.63 16.56
CA ALA A 25 23.19 20.96 17.91
C ALA A 25 22.15 20.47 18.92
N GLY A 26 22.56 19.60 19.83
CA GLY A 26 21.70 19.00 20.87
C GLY A 26 22.35 17.75 21.45
N ASP A 27 21.83 17.29 22.57
CA ASP A 27 22.31 16.13 23.33
C ASP A 27 21.32 14.93 23.29
N ASP A 28 20.17 15.06 22.63
CA ASP A 28 19.16 14.01 22.52
C ASP A 28 19.42 13.11 21.29
N ALA A 29 20.34 12.16 21.46
CA ALA A 29 20.65 11.16 20.44
C ALA A 29 19.45 10.24 20.11
N GLN A 30 18.55 10.00 21.07
CA GLN A 30 17.36 9.17 20.88
C GLN A 30 16.35 9.87 19.96
N ALA A 31 16.06 11.13 20.21
CA ALA A 31 15.16 11.90 19.34
C ALA A 31 15.72 12.01 17.91
N LEU A 32 17.05 12.15 17.76
CA LEU A 32 17.69 12.14 16.45
C LEU A 32 17.50 10.80 15.73
N ALA A 33 17.74 9.67 16.40
CA ALA A 33 17.56 8.35 15.84
C ALA A 33 16.10 8.09 15.43
N GLN A 34 15.13 8.49 16.26
CA GLN A 34 13.70 8.40 15.93
C GLN A 34 13.36 9.25 14.71
N GLY A 35 13.84 10.49 14.64
CA GLY A 35 13.65 11.37 13.50
C GLY A 35 14.23 10.79 12.19
N GLN A 36 15.38 10.14 12.27
CA GLN A 36 16.00 9.45 11.13
C GLN A 36 15.16 8.26 10.67
N ALA A 37 14.64 7.45 11.59
CA ALA A 37 13.79 6.30 11.27
C ALA A 37 12.47 6.74 10.61
N ILE A 38 11.82 7.79 11.13
CA ILE A 38 10.63 8.38 10.53
C ILE A 38 10.95 8.91 9.12
N ALA A 39 12.05 9.64 8.96
CA ALA A 39 12.47 10.16 7.66
C ALA A 39 12.73 9.04 6.64
N ALA A 40 13.32 7.92 7.07
CA ALA A 40 13.52 6.75 6.23
C ALA A 40 12.18 6.14 5.77
N GLY A 41 11.20 6.01 6.66
CA GLY A 41 9.85 5.53 6.32
C GLY A 41 9.14 6.46 5.34
N VAL A 42 9.21 7.78 5.57
CA VAL A 42 8.63 8.79 4.64
C VAL A 42 9.33 8.73 3.28
N ALA A 43 10.67 8.61 3.25
CA ALA A 43 11.42 8.50 2.01
C ALA A 43 11.02 7.24 1.22
N PHE A 44 10.90 6.10 1.90
CA PHE A 44 10.47 4.84 1.30
C PHE A 44 9.05 4.95 0.68
N ALA A 45 8.09 5.51 1.43
CA ALA A 45 6.73 5.70 0.93
C ALA A 45 6.69 6.64 -0.29
N ARG A 46 7.44 7.74 -0.26
CA ARG A 46 7.51 8.71 -1.36
C ARG A 46 8.19 8.14 -2.60
N GLU A 47 9.20 7.30 -2.42
CA GLU A 47 9.84 6.61 -3.53
C GLU A 47 8.85 5.70 -4.25
N LEU A 48 8.14 4.84 -3.52
CA LEU A 48 7.13 3.96 -4.09
C LEU A 48 6.04 4.73 -4.85
N GLY A 49 5.50 5.81 -4.24
CA GLY A 49 4.45 6.61 -4.87
C GLY A 49 4.91 7.38 -6.11
N ASN A 50 6.18 7.79 -6.16
CA ASN A 50 6.69 8.58 -7.28
C ASN A 50 7.14 7.74 -8.49
N LEU A 51 7.43 6.45 -8.29
CA LEU A 51 7.77 5.56 -9.38
C LEU A 51 6.65 5.46 -10.42
N THR A 52 7.03 5.18 -11.66
CA THR A 52 6.09 4.95 -12.74
C THR A 52 5.44 3.57 -12.64
N PRO A 53 4.19 3.39 -13.08
CA PRO A 53 3.44 2.15 -12.88
C PRO A 53 4.03 0.94 -13.63
N ASN A 54 4.79 1.16 -14.71
CA ASN A 54 5.53 0.10 -15.38
C ASN A 54 6.68 -0.47 -14.54
N ILE A 55 7.10 0.23 -13.49
CA ILE A 55 8.08 -0.22 -12.50
C ILE A 55 7.36 -0.64 -11.22
N CYS A 56 6.63 0.28 -10.60
CA CYS A 56 5.93 0.05 -9.33
C CYS A 56 4.59 -0.69 -9.57
N ASN A 57 4.69 -1.92 -10.07
CA ASN A 57 3.59 -2.85 -10.24
C ASN A 57 3.45 -3.76 -8.98
N PRO A 58 2.46 -4.66 -8.90
CA PRO A 58 2.26 -5.52 -7.73
C PRO A 58 3.47 -6.37 -7.36
N ALA A 59 4.23 -6.86 -8.35
CA ALA A 59 5.43 -7.67 -8.12
C ALA A 59 6.57 -6.83 -7.51
N TYR A 60 6.73 -5.58 -7.95
CA TYR A 60 7.73 -4.68 -7.40
C TYR A 60 7.44 -4.32 -5.93
N LEU A 61 6.18 -4.03 -5.59
CA LEU A 61 5.80 -3.79 -4.19
C LEU A 61 6.13 -5.00 -3.31
N ALA A 62 5.83 -6.22 -3.81
CA ALA A 62 6.18 -7.45 -3.10
C ALA A 62 7.69 -7.61 -2.92
N GLN A 63 8.46 -7.35 -3.96
CA GLN A 63 9.92 -7.38 -3.91
C GLN A 63 10.47 -6.40 -2.87
N GLN A 64 9.99 -5.15 -2.84
CA GLN A 64 10.43 -4.15 -1.88
C GLN A 64 10.11 -4.54 -0.43
N ALA A 65 8.95 -5.15 -0.20
CA ALA A 65 8.57 -5.68 1.11
C ALA A 65 9.52 -6.80 1.56
N GLN A 66 9.83 -7.74 0.68
CA GLN A 66 10.73 -8.86 0.96
C GLN A 66 12.18 -8.39 1.18
N GLU A 67 12.67 -7.47 0.36
CA GLU A 67 14.02 -6.90 0.48
C GLU A 67 14.20 -6.15 1.80
N PHE A 68 13.19 -5.40 2.23
CA PHE A 68 13.25 -4.68 3.50
C PHE A 68 13.23 -5.66 4.68
N THR A 69 12.25 -6.57 4.72
CA THR A 69 12.08 -7.48 5.85
C THR A 69 13.22 -8.49 5.97
N GLY A 70 13.85 -8.87 4.87
CA GLY A 70 15.03 -9.76 4.87
C GLY A 70 16.27 -9.19 5.58
N ARG A 71 16.26 -7.90 5.94
CA ARG A 71 17.39 -7.24 6.63
C ARG A 71 17.36 -7.38 8.16
N PHE A 72 16.22 -7.81 8.72
CA PHE A 72 16.01 -7.80 10.19
C PHE A 72 15.46 -9.16 10.66
N GLY A 73 16.05 -9.72 11.69
CA GLY A 73 15.69 -11.06 12.19
C GLY A 73 14.31 -11.16 12.86
N ASN A 74 13.71 -10.04 13.25
CA ASN A 74 12.39 -9.95 13.87
C ASN A 74 11.29 -9.46 12.91
N THR A 75 11.58 -9.49 11.62
CA THR A 75 10.63 -9.19 10.55
C THR A 75 10.48 -10.36 9.59
N SER A 76 9.31 -10.48 8.97
CA SER A 76 9.05 -11.46 7.92
C SER A 76 8.12 -10.88 6.87
N CYS A 77 8.14 -11.45 5.66
CA CYS A 77 7.22 -11.11 4.58
C CYS A 77 6.72 -12.39 3.93
N GLU A 78 5.41 -12.53 3.88
CA GLU A 78 4.70 -13.52 3.07
C GLU A 78 4.05 -12.81 1.89
N VAL A 79 4.12 -13.42 0.71
CA VAL A 79 3.47 -12.88 -0.49
C VAL A 79 2.61 -13.98 -1.10
N LEU A 80 1.29 -13.79 -1.05
CA LEU A 80 0.35 -14.72 -1.64
C LEU A 80 0.15 -14.38 -3.11
N ASP A 81 0.14 -15.41 -3.93
CA ASP A 81 -0.17 -15.32 -5.36
C ASP A 81 -1.67 -15.50 -5.65
N ARG A 82 -2.04 -15.46 -6.93
CA ARG A 82 -3.43 -15.60 -7.40
C ARG A 82 -4.08 -16.90 -6.93
N GLU A 83 -3.35 -18.02 -6.96
CA GLU A 83 -3.92 -19.31 -6.60
C GLU A 83 -4.15 -19.42 -5.10
N GLN A 84 -3.20 -18.97 -4.29
CA GLN A 84 -3.34 -18.93 -2.84
C GLN A 84 -4.49 -18.01 -2.40
N MET A 85 -4.65 -16.86 -3.06
CA MET A 85 -5.80 -15.98 -2.81
C MET A 85 -7.12 -16.61 -3.22
N ARG A 86 -7.13 -17.41 -4.31
CA ARG A 86 -8.32 -18.14 -4.75
C ARG A 86 -8.72 -19.22 -3.74
N GLU A 87 -7.77 -19.98 -3.22
CA GLU A 87 -7.99 -20.98 -2.15
C GLU A 87 -8.56 -20.36 -0.88
N LEU A 88 -8.20 -19.10 -0.59
CA LEU A 88 -8.72 -18.34 0.55
C LEU A 88 -10.10 -17.71 0.27
N GLY A 89 -10.62 -17.83 -0.95
CA GLY A 89 -11.92 -17.27 -1.32
C GLY A 89 -11.92 -15.75 -1.52
N MET A 90 -10.80 -15.13 -1.86
CA MET A 90 -10.66 -13.68 -2.10
C MET A 90 -11.22 -13.27 -3.46
N GLY A 91 -12.49 -13.58 -3.71
CA GLY A 91 -13.10 -13.36 -5.01
C GLY A 91 -13.35 -11.89 -5.35
N SER A 92 -13.47 -11.03 -4.36
CA SER A 92 -13.63 -9.59 -4.57
C SER A 92 -12.32 -8.96 -5.08
N LEU A 93 -11.20 -9.24 -4.42
CA LEU A 93 -9.86 -8.81 -4.85
C LEU A 93 -9.50 -9.38 -6.24
N LEU A 94 -9.74 -10.67 -6.43
CA LEU A 94 -9.42 -11.35 -7.69
C LEU A 94 -10.27 -10.85 -8.85
N GLY A 95 -11.51 -10.42 -8.59
CA GLY A 95 -12.38 -9.79 -9.57
C GLY A 95 -11.76 -8.50 -10.12
N VAL A 96 -11.27 -7.61 -9.24
CA VAL A 96 -10.59 -6.38 -9.66
C VAL A 96 -9.35 -6.67 -10.50
N ALA A 97 -8.56 -7.66 -10.09
CA ALA A 97 -7.30 -8.02 -10.77
C ALA A 97 -7.49 -8.75 -12.11
N GLN A 98 -8.72 -9.03 -12.52
CA GLN A 98 -9.03 -9.93 -13.61
C GLN A 98 -8.58 -9.37 -14.97
N GLY A 99 -8.69 -8.05 -15.15
CA GLY A 99 -8.34 -7.38 -16.40
C GLY A 99 -6.86 -7.00 -16.55
N SER A 100 -6.01 -7.31 -15.59
CA SER A 100 -4.58 -6.97 -15.68
C SER A 100 -3.71 -8.17 -16.06
N ALA A 101 -2.73 -7.91 -16.94
CA ALA A 101 -1.66 -8.85 -17.23
C ALA A 101 -0.66 -8.99 -16.07
N ASN A 102 -0.58 -8.01 -15.17
CA ASN A 102 0.24 -8.07 -13.97
C ASN A 102 -0.47 -8.91 -12.89
N PRO A 103 0.13 -10.03 -12.44
CA PRO A 103 -0.50 -10.87 -11.42
C PRO A 103 -0.70 -10.12 -10.10
N PRO A 104 -1.87 -10.26 -9.46
CA PRO A 104 -2.11 -9.67 -8.15
C PRO A 104 -1.20 -10.28 -7.08
N LYS A 105 -0.94 -9.51 -6.02
CA LYS A 105 -0.20 -9.97 -4.85
C LYS A 105 -0.93 -9.53 -3.58
N LEU A 106 -1.02 -10.42 -2.60
CA LEU A 106 -1.33 -10.01 -1.22
C LEU A 106 -0.02 -10.07 -0.43
N ILE A 107 0.46 -8.92 0.00
CA ILE A 107 1.74 -8.76 0.68
C ILE A 107 1.45 -8.65 2.17
N VAL A 108 2.09 -9.50 2.99
CA VAL A 108 1.90 -9.54 4.44
C VAL A 108 3.26 -9.39 5.10
N MET A 109 3.53 -8.22 5.67
CA MET A 109 4.76 -7.94 6.42
C MET A 109 4.46 -8.04 7.91
N GLN A 110 5.35 -8.67 8.68
CA GLN A 110 5.20 -8.79 10.13
C GLN A 110 6.47 -8.30 10.83
N TYR A 111 6.28 -7.54 11.89
CA TYR A 111 7.31 -7.11 12.82
C TYR A 111 6.94 -7.60 14.23
N ARG A 112 7.84 -8.31 14.89
CA ARG A 112 7.61 -8.93 16.19
C ARG A 112 8.62 -8.37 17.19
N ASN A 113 8.17 -7.43 17.99
CA ASN A 113 9.01 -6.79 19.03
C ASN A 113 8.20 -6.44 20.29
N GLY A 114 6.94 -6.85 20.36
CA GLY A 114 6.02 -6.60 21.47
C GLY A 114 5.75 -7.82 22.35
N GLY A 115 6.58 -8.88 22.28
CA GLY A 115 6.36 -10.13 23.04
C GLY A 115 5.00 -10.74 22.70
N ASP A 116 4.23 -11.10 23.73
CA ASP A 116 2.91 -11.76 23.60
C ASP A 116 1.75 -10.78 23.32
N ALA A 117 2.02 -9.48 23.14
CA ALA A 117 0.98 -8.50 22.85
C ALA A 117 0.32 -8.78 21.51
N LYS A 118 -1.00 -8.55 21.43
CA LYS A 118 -1.74 -8.62 20.16
C LYS A 118 -1.19 -7.57 19.18
N PRO A 119 -1.09 -7.89 17.88
CA PRO A 119 -0.54 -6.96 16.91
C PRO A 119 -1.52 -5.81 16.59
N TYR A 120 -0.97 -4.69 16.19
CA TYR A 120 -1.68 -3.72 15.37
C TYR A 120 -1.61 -4.17 13.91
N VAL A 121 -2.70 -3.98 13.16
CA VAL A 121 -2.74 -4.28 11.72
C VAL A 121 -2.96 -2.99 10.94
N LEU A 122 -2.12 -2.75 9.95
CA LEU A 122 -2.30 -1.69 8.97
C LEU A 122 -2.60 -2.32 7.61
N VAL A 123 -3.69 -1.89 6.99
CA VAL A 123 -4.07 -2.34 5.64
C VAL A 123 -3.91 -1.16 4.68
N GLY A 124 -3.20 -1.34 3.57
CA GLY A 124 -2.94 -0.27 2.60
C GLY A 124 -3.51 -0.58 1.23
N LYS A 125 -4.38 0.29 0.69
CA LYS A 125 -4.85 0.19 -0.69
C LYS A 125 -3.66 0.20 -1.66
N GLY A 126 -3.53 -0.85 -2.47
CA GLY A 126 -2.40 -1.08 -3.37
C GLY A 126 -2.80 -1.19 -4.84
N ILE A 127 -3.63 -0.27 -5.34
CA ILE A 127 -3.94 -0.19 -6.78
C ILE A 127 -2.76 0.48 -7.48
N THR A 128 -1.91 -0.31 -8.12
CA THR A 128 -0.67 0.21 -8.72
C THR A 128 -0.90 1.05 -9.97
N PHE A 129 -2.02 0.85 -10.65
CA PHE A 129 -2.58 1.78 -11.63
C PHE A 129 -4.11 1.56 -11.72
N ASP A 130 -4.86 2.66 -11.75
CA ASP A 130 -6.31 2.63 -11.82
C ASP A 130 -6.83 3.36 -13.06
N THR A 131 -7.30 2.58 -14.04
CA THR A 131 -7.97 3.14 -15.22
C THR A 131 -9.47 3.39 -14.99
N GLY A 132 -10.03 2.91 -13.88
CA GLY A 132 -11.47 2.77 -13.66
C GLY A 132 -12.04 1.44 -14.13
N GLY A 133 -11.24 0.60 -14.78
CA GLY A 133 -11.72 -0.64 -15.40
C GLY A 133 -12.66 -0.37 -16.58
N ILE A 134 -13.73 -1.14 -16.71
CA ILE A 134 -14.76 -0.96 -17.76
C ILE A 134 -15.46 0.42 -17.62
N ASN A 135 -15.64 0.93 -16.40
CA ASN A 135 -16.04 2.30 -16.15
C ASN A 135 -14.84 3.24 -16.28
N LEU A 136 -14.26 3.29 -17.47
CA LEU A 136 -13.02 4.02 -17.75
C LEU A 136 -13.11 5.48 -17.31
N LYS A 137 -12.07 5.97 -16.64
CA LYS A 137 -11.96 7.38 -16.25
C LYS A 137 -11.90 8.26 -17.49
N THR A 138 -12.87 9.17 -17.64
CA THR A 138 -13.00 10.05 -18.80
C THR A 138 -12.61 11.51 -18.50
N GLN A 139 -12.46 11.84 -17.22
CA GLN A 139 -11.96 13.14 -16.78
C GLN A 139 -10.44 13.11 -16.76
N GLY A 140 -9.76 14.21 -17.10
CA GLY A 140 -8.31 14.30 -17.11
C GLY A 140 -7.67 13.88 -15.77
N GLY A 141 -6.36 13.57 -15.77
CA GLY A 141 -5.61 13.18 -14.57
C GLY A 141 -5.44 11.66 -14.38
N ILE A 142 -5.72 10.87 -15.42
CA ILE A 142 -5.49 9.41 -15.35
C ILE A 142 -4.03 9.07 -15.07
N GLU A 143 -3.09 9.92 -15.50
CA GLU A 143 -1.66 9.78 -15.22
C GLU A 143 -1.34 9.88 -13.73
N GLU A 144 -2.18 10.54 -12.93
CA GLU A 144 -2.06 10.63 -11.48
C GLU A 144 -2.52 9.34 -10.78
N MET A 145 -3.18 8.43 -11.50
CA MET A 145 -3.64 7.16 -10.95
C MET A 145 -2.50 6.17 -10.65
N LYS A 146 -1.27 6.51 -10.95
CA LYS A 146 -0.07 5.87 -10.40
C LYS A 146 0.03 6.02 -8.88
N TYR A 147 -0.61 7.04 -8.30
CA TYR A 147 -0.63 7.30 -6.85
C TYR A 147 -1.73 6.51 -6.12
N ASP A 148 -2.53 5.74 -6.81
CA ASP A 148 -3.64 5.00 -6.20
C ASP A 148 -3.19 3.80 -5.35
N MET A 149 -1.90 3.63 -5.22
CA MET A 149 -1.21 2.74 -4.30
C MET A 149 -0.56 3.47 -3.10
N CYS A 150 -0.81 4.76 -2.92
CA CYS A 150 -0.20 5.52 -1.81
C CYS A 150 -0.68 5.06 -0.43
N GLY A 151 -1.84 4.41 -0.33
CA GLY A 151 -2.23 3.71 0.89
C GLY A 151 -1.23 2.61 1.26
N ALA A 152 -0.91 1.75 0.29
CA ALA A 152 0.12 0.72 0.45
C ALA A 152 1.49 1.31 0.79
N ALA A 153 1.92 2.33 0.04
CA ALA A 153 3.19 3.00 0.28
C ALA A 153 3.28 3.59 1.70
N SER A 154 2.18 4.18 2.19
CA SER A 154 2.11 4.78 3.52
C SER A 154 2.24 3.75 4.64
N VAL A 155 1.50 2.63 4.56
CA VAL A 155 1.58 1.59 5.60
C VAL A 155 2.92 0.85 5.58
N MET A 156 3.51 0.64 4.39
CA MET A 156 4.85 0.08 4.26
C MET A 156 5.92 1.05 4.81
N GLY A 157 5.78 2.36 4.55
CA GLY A 157 6.65 3.39 5.13
C GLY A 157 6.52 3.47 6.66
N ALA A 158 5.30 3.34 7.20
CA ALA A 158 5.07 3.27 8.64
C ALA A 158 5.74 2.03 9.26
N PHE A 159 5.71 0.89 8.56
CA PHE A 159 6.43 -0.32 8.96
C PHE A 159 7.94 -0.07 9.03
N VAL A 160 8.53 0.54 7.99
CA VAL A 160 9.95 0.90 7.95
C VAL A 160 10.32 1.79 9.14
N ALA A 161 9.50 2.81 9.44
CA ALA A 161 9.73 3.70 10.57
C ALA A 161 9.61 2.97 11.92
N ALA A 162 8.61 2.11 12.11
CA ALA A 162 8.40 1.35 13.34
C ALA A 162 9.57 0.41 13.64
N VAL A 163 10.06 -0.31 12.62
CA VAL A 163 11.25 -1.18 12.73
C VAL A 163 12.50 -0.34 13.05
N GLY A 164 12.70 0.77 12.34
CA GLY A 164 13.85 1.66 12.54
C GLY A 164 13.87 2.33 13.93
N MET A 165 12.71 2.62 14.51
CA MET A 165 12.56 3.13 15.88
C MET A 165 12.65 2.04 16.95
N HIS A 166 12.73 0.77 16.57
CA HIS A 166 12.67 -0.37 17.49
C HIS A 166 11.45 -0.33 18.43
N LEU A 167 10.28 0.06 17.90
CA LEU A 167 9.06 0.17 18.72
C LEU A 167 8.74 -1.17 19.40
N PRO A 168 8.39 -1.19 20.70
CA PRO A 168 8.07 -2.41 21.44
C PRO A 168 6.63 -2.86 21.15
N ILE A 169 6.32 -3.15 19.88
CA ILE A 169 5.00 -3.57 19.40
C ILE A 169 5.13 -4.75 18.44
N ASN A 170 4.04 -5.48 18.28
CA ASN A 170 3.84 -6.37 17.15
C ASN A 170 3.02 -5.63 16.09
N LEU A 171 3.49 -5.62 14.85
CA LEU A 171 2.86 -4.90 13.75
C LEU A 171 2.74 -5.83 12.55
N VAL A 172 1.56 -5.85 11.93
CA VAL A 172 1.29 -6.52 10.67
C VAL A 172 0.88 -5.48 9.65
N VAL A 173 1.46 -5.52 8.47
CA VAL A 173 1.05 -4.71 7.32
C VAL A 173 0.53 -5.63 6.23
N ILE A 174 -0.64 -5.32 5.70
CA ILE A 174 -1.29 -6.08 4.63
C ILE A 174 -1.54 -5.15 3.45
N VAL A 175 -1.02 -5.54 2.28
CA VAL A 175 -1.19 -4.78 1.04
C VAL A 175 -1.81 -5.67 -0.03
N PRO A 176 -3.10 -5.47 -0.36
CA PRO A 176 -3.69 -6.03 -1.56
C PRO A 176 -3.21 -5.22 -2.78
N ALA A 177 -2.23 -5.76 -3.51
CA ALA A 177 -1.59 -5.10 -4.64
C ALA A 177 -2.15 -5.65 -5.96
N VAL A 178 -2.83 -4.80 -6.73
CA VAL A 178 -3.44 -5.14 -8.02
C VAL A 178 -3.42 -3.94 -8.97
N GLU A 179 -3.77 -4.17 -10.24
CA GLU A 179 -4.13 -3.10 -11.20
C GLU A 179 -5.60 -3.23 -11.60
N ASN A 180 -6.27 -2.10 -11.78
CA ASN A 180 -7.63 -2.03 -12.31
C ASN A 180 -7.57 -1.62 -13.79
N MET A 181 -7.70 -2.59 -14.69
CA MET A 181 -7.52 -2.40 -16.14
C MET A 181 -8.74 -2.88 -16.93
N PRO A 182 -9.10 -2.19 -18.03
CA PRO A 182 -10.11 -2.67 -18.97
C PRO A 182 -9.49 -3.71 -19.93
N ASP A 183 -10.06 -4.88 -19.97
CA ASP A 183 -9.67 -5.96 -20.89
C ASP A 183 -10.87 -6.88 -21.16
N ALA A 184 -10.68 -7.86 -22.01
CA ALA A 184 -11.70 -8.88 -22.32
C ALA A 184 -12.14 -9.68 -21.10
N ASP A 185 -11.22 -9.93 -20.15
CA ASP A 185 -11.47 -10.66 -18.91
C ASP A 185 -11.89 -9.78 -17.72
N SER A 186 -11.99 -8.45 -17.90
CA SER A 186 -12.32 -7.53 -16.81
C SER A 186 -13.70 -7.79 -16.23
N TYR A 187 -13.83 -7.64 -14.91
CA TYR A 187 -15.13 -7.59 -14.24
C TYR A 187 -15.94 -6.38 -14.71
N ARG A 188 -17.26 -6.46 -14.59
CA ARG A 188 -18.19 -5.51 -15.20
C ARG A 188 -19.21 -5.01 -14.20
N PRO A 189 -19.81 -3.85 -14.42
CA PRO A 189 -21.03 -3.47 -13.73
C PRO A 189 -22.09 -4.57 -13.82
N SER A 190 -22.78 -4.85 -12.72
CA SER A 190 -23.74 -5.92 -12.50
C SER A 190 -23.16 -7.34 -12.31
N ASP A 191 -21.85 -7.53 -12.44
CA ASP A 191 -21.23 -8.78 -11.98
C ASP A 191 -21.40 -8.91 -10.45
N VAL A 192 -21.56 -10.14 -9.99
CA VAL A 192 -21.66 -10.46 -8.57
C VAL A 192 -20.39 -11.18 -8.12
N LEU A 193 -19.61 -10.53 -7.26
CA LEU A 193 -18.41 -11.10 -6.70
C LEU A 193 -18.70 -11.71 -5.32
N THR A 194 -18.01 -12.81 -4.97
CA THR A 194 -18.08 -13.39 -3.63
C THR A 194 -16.79 -13.05 -2.89
N SER A 195 -16.90 -12.30 -1.80
CA SER A 195 -15.75 -11.91 -0.96
C SER A 195 -15.28 -13.07 -0.07
N MET A 196 -14.08 -12.93 0.49
CA MET A 196 -13.49 -13.88 1.45
C MET A 196 -14.40 -14.14 2.66
N SER A 197 -15.23 -13.17 3.06
CA SER A 197 -16.20 -13.35 4.15
C SER A 197 -17.46 -14.14 3.74
N GLY A 198 -17.55 -14.57 2.49
CA GLY A 198 -18.70 -15.28 1.92
C GLY A 198 -19.85 -14.35 1.51
N LYS A 199 -19.73 -13.04 1.70
CA LYS A 199 -20.73 -12.07 1.25
C LYS A 199 -20.64 -11.84 -0.24
N THR A 200 -21.79 -11.76 -0.91
CA THR A 200 -21.89 -11.38 -2.31
C THR A 200 -21.97 -9.87 -2.47
N ILE A 201 -21.30 -9.35 -3.49
CA ILE A 201 -21.20 -7.92 -3.78
C ILE A 201 -21.57 -7.73 -5.25
N GLU A 202 -22.66 -7.02 -5.51
CA GLU A 202 -22.97 -6.56 -6.85
C GLU A 202 -22.09 -5.35 -7.20
N VAL A 203 -21.40 -5.43 -8.32
CA VAL A 203 -20.54 -4.36 -8.82
C VAL A 203 -21.39 -3.28 -9.46
N GLY A 204 -21.55 -2.14 -8.81
CA GLY A 204 -22.25 -1.00 -9.40
C GLY A 204 -21.36 -0.14 -10.31
N ASN A 205 -20.07 -0.08 -10.00
CA ASN A 205 -19.09 0.72 -10.73
C ASN A 205 -17.70 0.12 -10.55
N THR A 206 -17.01 -0.19 -11.64
CA THR A 206 -15.65 -0.75 -11.61
C THR A 206 -14.58 0.27 -11.21
N ASP A 207 -14.89 1.55 -11.20
CA ASP A 207 -14.04 2.63 -10.65
C ASP A 207 -14.20 2.78 -9.11
N ALA A 208 -14.88 1.83 -8.46
CA ALA A 208 -14.96 1.71 -7.01
C ALA A 208 -14.23 0.44 -6.53
N GLU A 209 -13.12 0.12 -7.12
CA GLU A 209 -12.29 -1.08 -6.96
C GLU A 209 -11.59 -1.17 -5.60
N GLY A 210 -11.20 -0.01 -5.04
CA GLY A 210 -10.46 0.06 -3.79
C GLY A 210 -11.17 -0.64 -2.64
N ARG A 211 -12.48 -0.40 -2.46
CA ARG A 211 -13.29 -1.08 -1.45
C ARG A 211 -13.41 -2.58 -1.67
N LEU A 212 -13.33 -3.03 -2.91
CA LEU A 212 -13.42 -4.44 -3.28
C LEU A 212 -12.16 -5.22 -2.88
N ILE A 213 -10.98 -4.62 -3.05
CA ILE A 213 -9.74 -5.27 -2.60
C ILE A 213 -9.56 -5.16 -1.08
N LEU A 214 -10.02 -4.06 -0.47
CA LEU A 214 -9.89 -3.86 0.97
C LEU A 214 -10.79 -4.80 1.76
N CYS A 215 -12.00 -5.14 1.30
CA CYS A 215 -12.89 -6.03 2.04
C CYS A 215 -12.28 -7.41 2.27
N ASP A 216 -11.58 -7.99 1.27
CA ASP A 216 -10.89 -9.27 1.42
C ASP A 216 -9.65 -9.14 2.31
N ALA A 217 -8.87 -8.06 2.16
CA ALA A 217 -7.70 -7.79 2.99
C ALA A 217 -8.07 -7.58 4.46
N LEU A 218 -9.16 -6.86 4.76
CA LEU A 218 -9.67 -6.65 6.12
C LEU A 218 -10.21 -7.95 6.72
N THR A 219 -10.85 -8.80 5.92
CA THR A 219 -11.26 -10.15 6.37
C THR A 219 -10.04 -11.00 6.68
N TYR A 220 -9.02 -10.97 5.83
CA TYR A 220 -7.75 -11.67 6.05
C TYR A 220 -7.04 -11.19 7.32
N ALA A 221 -7.12 -9.90 7.64
CA ALA A 221 -6.49 -9.29 8.81
C ALA A 221 -6.99 -9.91 10.14
N GLN A 222 -8.23 -10.39 10.19
CA GLN A 222 -8.83 -10.95 11.41
C GLN A 222 -8.09 -12.17 11.94
N ARG A 223 -7.38 -12.93 11.09
CA ARG A 223 -6.58 -14.10 11.52
C ARG A 223 -5.46 -13.78 12.49
N PHE A 224 -5.04 -12.53 12.54
CA PHE A 224 -4.00 -12.06 13.46
C PHE A 224 -4.56 -11.66 14.83
N GLU A 225 -5.88 -11.72 15.02
CA GLU A 225 -6.58 -11.26 16.23
C GLU A 225 -6.11 -9.87 16.70
N PRO A 226 -6.14 -8.85 15.83
CA PRO A 226 -5.48 -7.59 16.08
C PRO A 226 -6.06 -6.85 17.28
N GLN A 227 -5.23 -6.05 17.97
CA GLN A 227 -5.69 -5.10 18.98
C GLN A 227 -6.49 -3.96 18.31
N ALA A 228 -6.03 -3.51 17.15
CA ALA A 228 -6.71 -2.56 16.29
C ALA A 228 -6.27 -2.77 14.84
N THR A 229 -7.18 -2.46 13.92
CA THR A 229 -6.90 -2.45 12.48
C THR A 229 -7.19 -1.05 11.94
N VAL A 230 -6.23 -0.49 11.19
CA VAL A 230 -6.38 0.78 10.49
C VAL A 230 -6.14 0.52 9.01
N ASP A 231 -7.05 0.97 8.15
CA ASP A 231 -6.79 1.00 6.72
C ASP A 231 -6.44 2.40 6.22
N VAL A 232 -5.61 2.46 5.19
CA VAL A 232 -5.16 3.69 4.55
C VAL A 232 -5.38 3.56 3.05
N ALA A 233 -6.18 4.47 2.48
CA ALA A 233 -6.58 4.34 1.09
C ALA A 233 -6.81 5.70 0.41
N THR A 234 -6.34 5.83 -0.82
CA THR A 234 -6.76 6.82 -1.80
C THR A 234 -8.11 6.38 -2.37
N LEU A 235 -9.18 6.51 -1.57
CA LEU A 235 -10.40 5.73 -1.80
C LEU A 235 -11.44 6.46 -2.66
N THR A 236 -11.60 7.78 -2.47
CA THR A 236 -12.64 8.54 -3.17
C THR A 236 -12.31 10.03 -3.27
N GLY A 237 -12.53 10.60 -4.45
CA GLY A 237 -12.46 12.05 -4.65
C GLY A 237 -13.48 12.84 -3.81
N ALA A 238 -14.54 12.21 -3.33
CA ALA A 238 -15.51 12.82 -2.43
C ALA A 238 -14.85 13.31 -1.12
N CYS A 239 -13.81 12.66 -0.64
CA CYS A 239 -13.04 13.09 0.51
C CYS A 239 -12.39 14.47 0.26
N VAL A 240 -11.80 14.66 -0.93
CA VAL A 240 -11.20 15.93 -1.33
C VAL A 240 -12.25 17.04 -1.47
N ILE A 241 -13.45 16.71 -1.96
CA ILE A 241 -14.56 17.65 -2.06
C ILE A 241 -15.02 18.09 -0.67
N ALA A 242 -15.10 17.14 0.27
CA ALA A 242 -15.60 17.40 1.62
C ALA A 242 -14.58 18.15 2.51
N LEU A 243 -13.30 17.79 2.42
CA LEU A 243 -12.25 18.21 3.37
C LEU A 243 -11.20 19.14 2.74
N GLY A 244 -11.16 19.27 1.43
CA GLY A 244 -10.10 19.99 0.71
C GLY A 244 -8.87 19.12 0.45
N LYS A 245 -7.78 19.77 -0.01
CA LYS A 245 -6.58 19.07 -0.50
C LYS A 245 -5.54 18.76 0.58
N TYR A 246 -5.70 19.29 1.77
CA TYR A 246 -4.68 19.23 2.83
C TYR A 246 -5.06 18.33 4.01
N GLU A 247 -6.33 17.95 4.09
CA GLU A 247 -6.87 17.15 5.18
C GLU A 247 -7.08 15.69 4.77
N HIS A 248 -6.94 14.80 5.74
CA HIS A 248 -7.26 13.38 5.58
C HIS A 248 -8.55 13.07 6.31
N GLY A 249 -9.42 12.27 5.71
CA GLY A 249 -10.61 11.75 6.37
C GLY A 249 -10.25 10.63 7.34
N LEU A 250 -10.55 10.79 8.62
CA LEU A 250 -10.51 9.72 9.62
C LEU A 250 -11.94 9.32 9.94
N MET A 251 -12.27 8.03 9.80
CA MET A 251 -13.60 7.45 10.01
C MET A 251 -13.54 6.26 10.97
#